data_57bd79af76be53e093a9c1f47184350f
#
_entry.id   57bd79af76be53e093a9c1f47184350f
#
_cell.length_a   1.000
_cell.length_b   1.000
_cell.length_c   1.000
_cell.angle_alpha   90.00
_cell.angle_beta   90.00
_cell.angle_gamma   90.00
#
_symmetry.space_group_name_H-M   'P 1'
#
loop_
_entity.id
_entity.type
_entity.pdbx_description
1 polymer ?
#
loop_
_entity_poly.entity_id
_entity_poly.type
_entity_poly.pdbx_seq_one_letter_code
_entity_poly.pdbx_strand_id
1 'polypeptide(L)'
;MSGKEEQTVARYIANTDYVLREIVGEYMLIPTGKLSMTKDGVVTISESAAYLLKKMDEGKTLSQLCDLLLEEYDVDRETALSDVQEMIDSMYQMEIVKILP
;
A
#
# COMPACT_ATOMS: atom_id res chain seq x y z
N MET A 1 -14.07 -24.66 -15.08
CA MET A 1 -13.85 -24.22 -15.10
C MET A 1 -13.62 -23.66 -14.96
N SER A 2 -13.33 -23.39 -14.81
CA SER A 2 -12.99 -22.72 -14.60
C SER A 2 -12.86 -21.85 -14.57
N GLY A 3 -13.02 -21.46 -14.64
CA GLY A 3 -12.83 -20.54 -14.61
C GLY A 3 -12.59 -19.77 -14.11
N LYS A 4 -12.60 -19.97 -13.79
CA LYS A 4 -12.34 -19.26 -13.36
C LYS A 4 -11.69 -18.70 -13.09
N GLU A 5 -11.52 -19.16 -12.95
CA GLU A 5 -10.65 -18.65 -12.86
C GLU A 5 -10.21 -17.62 -13.40
N GLU A 6 -10.52 -17.41 -13.94
CA GLU A 6 -10.19 -16.26 -14.39
C GLU A 6 -10.58 -15.22 -13.60
N GLN A 7 -10.64 -15.42 -12.39
CA GLN A 7 -10.78 -14.41 -11.50
C GLN A 7 -9.67 -13.47 -11.56
N THR A 8 -9.91 -12.21 -11.78
CA THR A 8 -8.91 -11.20 -11.79
C THR A 8 -8.52 -10.89 -10.36
N VAL A 9 -7.26 -11.10 -10.03
CA VAL A 9 -6.74 -10.76 -8.73
C VAL A 9 -6.45 -9.28 -8.71
N ALA A 10 -6.95 -8.57 -7.71
CA ALA A 10 -6.75 -7.13 -7.60
C ALA A 10 -5.28 -6.81 -7.44
N ARG A 11 -4.83 -5.79 -8.14
CA ARG A 11 -3.47 -5.28 -8.05
C ARG A 11 -3.52 -3.84 -7.61
N TYR A 12 -2.68 -3.51 -6.66
CA TYR A 12 -2.69 -2.20 -6.01
C TYR A 12 -1.45 -1.43 -6.42
N ILE A 13 -1.62 -0.14 -6.66
CA ILE A 13 -0.53 0.73 -7.06
C ILE A 13 -0.58 1.99 -6.21
N ALA A 14 0.58 2.55 -5.89
CA ALA A 14 0.66 3.77 -5.10
C ALA A 14 0.10 4.96 -5.89
N ASN A 15 -0.62 5.82 -5.18
CA ASN A 15 -1.13 7.06 -5.76
C ASN A 15 -0.01 8.08 -5.78
N THR A 16 0.44 8.47 -6.97
CA THR A 16 1.58 9.37 -7.12
C THR A 16 1.28 10.81 -6.72
N ASP A 17 0.02 11.11 -6.40
CA ASP A 17 -0.34 12.43 -5.86
C ASP A 17 -0.02 12.55 -4.38
N TYR A 18 0.45 11.47 -3.74
CA TYR A 18 1.06 11.55 -2.42
C TYR A 18 2.57 11.46 -2.56
N VAL A 19 3.27 12.30 -1.82
CA VAL A 19 4.74 12.26 -1.77
C VAL A 19 5.14 11.66 -0.45
N LEU A 20 5.97 10.62 -0.49
CA LEU A 20 6.46 9.96 0.71
C LEU A 20 7.73 10.63 1.17
N ARG A 21 7.76 11.03 2.44
CA ARG A 21 8.93 11.66 3.06
C ARG A 21 9.30 10.95 4.34
N GLU A 22 10.58 10.86 4.59
CA GLU A 22 11.08 10.37 5.87
C GLU A 22 11.72 11.53 6.59
N ILE A 23 11.19 11.88 7.76
CA ILE A 23 11.68 13.02 8.53
C ILE A 23 11.93 12.54 9.96
N VAL A 24 13.18 12.55 10.37
CA VAL A 24 13.61 12.17 11.72
C VAL A 24 13.03 10.82 12.13
N GLY A 25 13.19 9.84 11.23
CA GLY A 25 12.75 8.47 11.51
C GLY A 25 11.26 8.22 11.36
N GLU A 26 10.50 9.23 10.95
CA GLU A 26 9.06 9.05 10.73
C GLU A 26 8.76 9.16 9.25
N TYR A 27 7.79 8.35 8.81
CA TYR A 27 7.38 8.33 7.41
C TYR A 27 6.05 9.06 7.28
N MET A 28 6.00 10.00 6.34
CA MET A 28 4.82 10.82 6.13
C MET A 28 4.46 10.88 4.67
N LEU A 29 3.15 10.94 4.41
CA LEU A 29 2.62 11.11 3.07
C LEU A 29 2.00 12.48 2.98
N ILE A 30 2.43 13.23 1.98
CA ILE A 30 2.01 14.62 1.78
C ILE A 30 1.20 14.68 0.50
N PRO A 31 -0.08 15.07 0.58
CA PRO A 31 -0.89 15.18 -0.64
C PRO A 31 -0.42 16.36 -1.49
N THR A 32 -0.40 16.15 -2.81
CA THR A 32 0.03 17.15 -3.77
C THR A 32 -1.00 17.23 -4.89
N GLY A 33 -0.84 18.22 -5.78
CA GLY A 33 -1.71 18.38 -6.93
C GLY A 33 -3.17 18.51 -6.54
N LYS A 34 -4.04 17.82 -7.26
CA LYS A 34 -5.47 17.90 -7.00
C LYS A 34 -5.83 17.35 -5.62
N LEU A 35 -5.06 16.39 -5.16
CA LEU A 35 -5.34 15.75 -3.88
C LEU A 35 -5.16 16.75 -2.74
N SER A 36 -4.22 17.69 -2.88
CA SER A 36 -3.99 18.70 -1.85
C SER A 36 -5.16 19.65 -1.69
N MET A 37 -6.05 19.70 -2.65
CA MET A 37 -7.23 20.58 -2.59
C MET A 37 -8.35 19.96 -1.77
N THR A 38 -8.35 18.63 -1.61
CA THR A 38 -9.41 17.94 -0.89
C THR A 38 -8.92 17.26 0.39
N LYS A 39 -7.60 17.13 0.56
CA LYS A 39 -7.02 16.51 1.73
C LYS A 39 -6.13 17.52 2.44
N ASP A 40 -6.33 17.66 3.74
CA ASP A 40 -5.54 18.56 4.56
C ASP A 40 -4.52 17.79 5.35
N GLY A 41 -3.34 18.39 5.54
CA GLY A 41 -2.33 17.86 6.42
C GLY A 41 -1.61 16.66 5.84
N VAL A 42 -0.81 16.03 6.66
CA VAL A 42 0.00 14.89 6.27
C VAL A 42 -0.50 13.64 6.99
N VAL A 43 -0.20 12.48 6.40
CA VAL A 43 -0.56 11.20 6.98
C VAL A 43 0.72 10.53 7.43
N THR A 44 0.80 10.17 8.72
CA THR A 44 1.95 9.43 9.24
C THR A 44 1.67 7.94 9.05
N ILE A 45 2.65 7.22 8.50
CA ILE A 45 2.50 5.79 8.26
C ILE A 45 3.65 5.05 8.94
N SER A 46 3.45 3.76 9.15
CA SER A 46 4.46 2.92 9.77
C SER A 46 5.60 2.64 8.79
N GLU A 47 6.71 2.16 9.34
CA GLU A 47 7.85 1.78 8.53
C GLU A 47 7.49 0.68 7.53
N SER A 48 6.73 -0.33 7.98
CA SER A 48 6.34 -1.42 7.10
C SER A 48 5.40 -0.94 6.01
N ALA A 49 4.50 -0.02 6.31
CA ALA A 49 3.63 0.55 5.29
C ALA A 49 4.43 1.34 4.27
N ALA A 50 5.43 2.09 4.72
CA ALA A 50 6.29 2.85 3.82
C ALA A 50 7.08 1.90 2.93
N TYR A 51 7.60 0.81 3.51
CA TYR A 51 8.35 -0.17 2.75
C TYR A 51 7.50 -0.76 1.63
N LEU A 52 6.28 -1.18 1.94
CA LEU A 52 5.39 -1.75 0.93
C LEU A 52 4.97 -0.72 -0.10
N LEU A 53 4.71 0.50 0.33
CA LEU A 53 4.28 1.55 -0.59
C LEU A 53 5.36 1.85 -1.62
N LYS A 54 6.63 1.83 -1.21
CA LYS A 54 7.74 2.04 -2.15
C LYS A 54 7.82 0.94 -3.20
N LYS A 55 7.30 -0.25 -2.89
CA LYS A 55 7.31 -1.38 -3.81
C LYS A 55 6.10 -1.37 -4.75
N MET A 56 5.17 -0.47 -4.52
CA MET A 56 3.94 -0.40 -5.33
C MET A 56 4.01 0.65 -6.43
N ASP A 57 5.21 0.95 -6.92
CA ASP A 57 5.34 1.77 -8.13
C ASP A 57 4.84 1.01 -9.35
N GLU A 58 4.80 -0.32 -9.27
CA GLU A 58 4.10 -1.16 -10.22
C GLU A 58 3.05 -1.94 -9.44
N GLY A 59 2.00 -2.36 -10.11
CA GLY A 59 0.91 -3.04 -9.42
C GLY A 59 1.35 -4.30 -8.70
N LYS A 60 0.86 -4.47 -7.48
CA LYS A 60 1.18 -5.63 -6.66
C LYS A 60 -0.11 -6.23 -6.10
N THR A 61 -0.17 -7.57 -6.09
CA THR A 61 -1.29 -8.27 -5.45
C THR A 61 -1.04 -8.35 -3.94
N LEU A 62 -2.08 -8.69 -3.19
CA LEU A 62 -1.92 -8.89 -1.75
C LEU A 62 -0.90 -9.98 -1.47
N SER A 63 -0.90 -11.05 -2.27
CA SER A 63 0.05 -12.13 -2.10
C SER A 63 1.49 -11.65 -2.29
N GLN A 64 1.72 -10.83 -3.31
CA GLN A 64 3.05 -10.28 -3.57
C GLN A 64 3.51 -9.36 -2.44
N LEU A 65 2.59 -8.54 -1.93
CA LEU A 65 2.92 -7.66 -0.81
C LEU A 65 3.23 -8.46 0.44
N CYS A 66 2.50 -9.55 0.65
CA CYS A 66 2.76 -10.43 1.78
C CYS A 66 4.15 -11.05 1.66
N ASP A 67 4.53 -11.51 0.45
CA ASP A 67 5.85 -12.07 0.23
C ASP A 67 6.95 -11.06 0.53
N LEU A 68 6.75 -9.81 0.11
CA LEU A 68 7.72 -8.77 0.37
C LEU A 68 7.88 -8.52 1.88
N LEU A 69 6.77 -8.53 2.59
CA LEU A 69 6.81 -8.32 4.03
C LEU A 69 7.56 -9.46 4.71
N LEU A 70 7.35 -10.69 4.26
CA LEU A 70 8.02 -11.85 4.82
C LEU A 70 9.52 -11.85 4.56
N GLU A 71 9.96 -11.23 3.46
CA GLU A 71 11.38 -11.11 3.17
C GLU A 71 12.08 -10.15 4.11
N GLU A 72 11.36 -9.13 4.57
CA GLU A 72 11.98 -8.05 5.32
C GLU A 72 11.77 -8.16 6.81
N TYR A 73 10.69 -8.80 7.24
CA TYR A 73 10.32 -8.85 8.66
C TYR A 73 10.12 -10.28 9.10
N ASP A 74 10.42 -10.53 10.38
CA ASP A 74 10.31 -11.87 10.96
C ASP A 74 8.89 -12.07 11.51
N VAL A 75 7.98 -12.41 10.60
CA VAL A 75 6.59 -12.69 10.97
C VAL A 75 6.14 -13.93 10.22
N ASP A 76 5.08 -14.58 10.68
CA ASP A 76 4.56 -15.72 9.96
C ASP A 76 3.60 -15.22 8.87
N ARG A 77 3.29 -16.12 7.93
CA ARG A 77 2.51 -15.73 6.76
C ARG A 77 1.09 -15.30 7.12
N GLU A 78 0.50 -15.96 8.08
CA GLU A 78 -0.87 -15.63 8.48
C GLU A 78 -0.93 -14.22 9.06
N THR A 79 0.01 -13.88 9.92
CA THR A 79 0.10 -12.53 10.48
C THR A 79 0.39 -11.50 9.37
N ALA A 80 1.33 -11.83 8.49
CA ALA A 80 1.68 -10.91 7.41
C ALA A 80 0.48 -10.65 6.51
N LEU A 81 -0.29 -11.68 6.18
CA LEU A 81 -1.44 -11.54 5.31
C LEU A 81 -2.52 -10.67 5.95
N SER A 82 -2.76 -10.87 7.25
CA SER A 82 -3.72 -10.07 7.99
C SER A 82 -3.29 -8.61 8.04
N ASP A 83 -2.01 -8.37 8.33
CA ASP A 83 -1.48 -7.01 8.41
C ASP A 83 -1.55 -6.30 7.06
N VAL A 84 -1.19 -7.00 5.99
CA VAL A 84 -1.24 -6.43 4.64
C VAL A 84 -2.68 -6.08 4.27
N GLN A 85 -3.62 -6.96 4.59
CA GLN A 85 -5.02 -6.71 4.27
C GLN A 85 -5.53 -5.46 4.98
N GLU A 86 -5.24 -5.33 6.26
CA GLU A 86 -5.66 -4.15 7.02
C GLU A 86 -5.02 -2.88 6.49
N MET A 87 -3.74 -2.98 6.18
CA MET A 87 -2.98 -1.85 5.70
C MET A 87 -3.53 -1.36 4.35
N ILE A 88 -3.77 -2.30 3.44
CA ILE A 88 -4.27 -1.96 2.11
C ILE A 88 -5.69 -1.40 2.20
N ASP A 89 -6.55 -1.98 3.04
CA ASP A 89 -7.91 -1.46 3.21
C ASP A 89 -7.88 -0.01 3.68
N SER A 90 -7.03 0.28 4.66
CA SER A 90 -6.91 1.63 5.20
C SER A 90 -6.37 2.60 4.14
N MET A 91 -5.31 2.18 3.44
CA MET A 91 -4.68 3.04 2.44
C MET A 91 -5.60 3.27 1.24
N TYR A 92 -6.41 2.28 0.90
CA TYR A 92 -7.35 2.43 -0.19
C TYR A 92 -8.43 3.46 0.16
N GLN A 93 -8.94 3.41 1.40
CA GLN A 93 -9.95 4.37 1.83
C GLN A 93 -9.40 5.79 1.88
N MET A 94 -8.12 5.95 2.16
CA MET A 94 -7.47 7.26 2.20
C MET A 94 -6.93 7.69 0.85
N GLU A 95 -7.15 6.90 -0.19
CA GLU A 95 -6.70 7.18 -1.55
C GLU A 95 -5.19 7.17 -1.68
N ILE A 96 -4.50 6.48 -0.77
CA ILE A 96 -3.05 6.34 -0.82
C ILE A 96 -2.66 5.30 -1.87
N VAL A 97 -3.50 4.29 -2.04
CA VAL A 97 -3.32 3.30 -3.11
C VAL A 97 -4.57 3.24 -3.97
N LYS A 98 -4.39 2.81 -5.20
CA LYS A 98 -5.46 2.61 -6.16
C LYS A 98 -5.46 1.17 -6.62
N ILE A 99 -6.59 0.72 -7.13
CA ILE A 99 -6.69 -0.60 -7.73
C ILE A 99 -6.55 -0.43 -9.24
N LEU A 100 -5.63 -1.21 -9.82
CA LEU A 100 -5.43 -1.18 -11.27
C LEU A 100 -6.61 -1.82 -11.97
N PRO A 101 -7.05 -1.25 -13.10
CA PRO A 101 -8.15 -1.84 -13.86
C PRO A 101 -7.79 -3.17 -14.51
#